data_feeaaad23f83cf4ac75237aee0127aa7
#
_entry.id   feeaaad23f83cf4ac75237aee0127aa7
#
_cell.length_a   1.000
_cell.length_b   1.000
_cell.length_c   1.000
_cell.angle_alpha   90.00
_cell.angle_beta   90.00
_cell.angle_gamma   90.00
#
_symmetry.space_group_name_H-M   'P 1'
#
loop_
_entity.id
_entity.type
_entity.pdbx_description
1 polymer ?
#
loop_
_entity_poly.entity_id
_entity_poly.type
_entity_poly.pdbx_seq_one_letter_code
_entity_poly.pdbx_strand_id
1 'polypeptide(L)'
;MIINYRHMQEKREQLKMEQKKQRDLTPLLCMAQRIIDAYKKSLELPGETWTDERGNTHDYVSCGTGSGTGFTRMPLSEVTSALPVIAGKSHERKLTFTIETVVDTTPGEVASVFTPLCIKDENLPVLTVTVAGKHVPLQEGENPCRTVCESIQYHVMREIEKLTPGGQAESVHLWD
;
A
#
# COMPACT_ATOMS: atom_id res chain seq x y z
N MET A 1 -13.81 47.49 -9.82
CA MET A 1 -14.06 46.73 -8.59
C MET A 1 -12.85 46.88 -7.67
N ILE A 2 -13.09 47.37 -6.49
CA ILE A 2 -12.01 47.52 -5.51
C ILE A 2 -11.91 46.25 -4.67
N ILE A 3 -10.75 45.63 -4.67
CA ILE A 3 -10.47 44.47 -3.84
C ILE A 3 -10.11 44.98 -2.43
N ASN A 4 -10.90 44.58 -1.44
CA ASN A 4 -10.65 44.95 -0.06
C ASN A 4 -10.04 43.78 0.72
N TYR A 5 -9.66 44.04 1.97
CA TYR A 5 -9.04 43.05 2.84
C TYR A 5 -9.91 41.81 3.06
N ARG A 6 -11.21 42.00 3.14
CA ARG A 6 -12.16 40.89 3.29
C ARG A 6 -12.10 39.93 2.11
N HIS A 7 -12.04 40.44 0.88
CA HIS A 7 -11.89 39.63 -0.32
C HIS A 7 -10.59 38.81 -0.30
N MET A 8 -9.52 39.42 0.19
CA MET A 8 -8.23 38.74 0.33
C MET A 8 -8.31 37.59 1.36
N GLN A 9 -8.98 37.81 2.47
CA GLN A 9 -9.19 36.78 3.49
C GLN A 9 -10.03 35.62 2.95
N GLU A 10 -11.13 35.93 2.25
CA GLU A 10 -11.99 34.91 1.67
C GLU A 10 -11.23 34.06 0.66
N LYS A 11 -10.41 34.69 -0.17
CA LYS A 11 -9.57 33.96 -1.12
C LYS A 11 -8.58 33.04 -0.42
N ARG A 12 -7.94 33.52 0.64
CA ARG A 12 -7.00 32.73 1.43
C ARG A 12 -7.66 31.53 2.09
N GLU A 13 -8.85 31.74 2.69
CA GLU A 13 -9.60 30.66 3.32
C GLU A 13 -10.00 29.58 2.30
N GLN A 14 -10.47 30.02 1.13
CA GLN A 14 -10.82 29.09 0.06
C GLN A 14 -9.62 28.25 -0.37
N LEU A 15 -8.46 28.87 -0.55
CA LEU A 15 -7.23 28.17 -0.94
C LEU A 15 -6.77 27.18 0.15
N LYS A 16 -6.89 27.55 1.43
CA LYS A 16 -6.57 26.64 2.53
C LYS A 16 -7.46 25.41 2.53
N MET A 17 -8.75 25.60 2.30
CA MET A 17 -9.71 24.48 2.23
C MET A 17 -9.40 23.54 1.06
N GLU A 18 -9.08 24.10 -0.12
CA GLU A 18 -8.72 23.32 -1.29
C GLU A 18 -7.43 22.53 -1.04
N GLN A 19 -6.41 23.14 -0.46
CA GLN A 19 -5.15 22.49 -0.13
C GLN A 19 -5.35 21.37 0.89
N LYS A 20 -6.17 21.59 1.91
CA LYS A 20 -6.50 20.59 2.90
C LYS A 20 -7.22 19.40 2.26
N LYS A 21 -8.15 19.66 1.36
CA LYS A 21 -8.88 18.62 0.64
C LYS A 21 -7.94 17.79 -0.23
N GLN A 22 -6.97 18.43 -0.91
CA GLN A 22 -5.97 17.75 -1.73
C GLN A 22 -5.03 16.89 -0.89
N ARG A 23 -4.77 17.29 0.37
CA ARG A 23 -3.92 16.54 1.30
C ARG A 23 -4.66 15.44 2.04
N ASP A 24 -5.98 15.41 1.93
CA ASP A 24 -6.79 14.41 2.63
C ASP A 24 -6.72 13.10 1.88
N LEU A 25 -5.94 12.16 2.41
CA LEU A 25 -5.77 10.82 1.87
C LEU A 25 -6.71 9.81 2.53
N THR A 26 -7.66 10.26 3.35
CA THR A 26 -8.58 9.38 4.07
C THR A 26 -9.29 8.36 3.16
N PRO A 27 -9.85 8.75 1.99
CA PRO A 27 -10.47 7.76 1.10
C PRO A 27 -9.51 6.71 0.60
N LEU A 28 -8.26 7.09 0.32
CA LEU A 28 -7.22 6.17 -0.15
C LEU A 28 -6.78 5.23 0.98
N LEU A 29 -6.67 5.76 2.20
CA LEU A 29 -6.35 4.96 3.38
C LEU A 29 -7.43 3.94 3.68
N CYS A 30 -8.69 4.33 3.59
CA CYS A 30 -9.82 3.42 3.79
C CYS A 30 -9.80 2.28 2.76
N MET A 31 -9.52 2.60 1.50
CA MET A 31 -9.40 1.59 0.47
C MET A 31 -8.20 0.67 0.72
N ALA A 32 -7.05 1.23 1.10
CA ALA A 32 -5.87 0.43 1.42
C ALA A 32 -6.13 -0.53 2.57
N GLN A 33 -6.81 -0.07 3.62
CA GLN A 33 -7.17 -0.92 4.76
C GLN A 33 -8.12 -2.05 4.33
N ARG A 34 -9.10 -1.73 3.50
CA ARG A 34 -10.03 -2.74 2.96
C ARG A 34 -9.31 -3.79 2.14
N ILE A 35 -8.34 -3.37 1.32
CA ILE A 35 -7.52 -4.29 0.51
C ILE A 35 -6.71 -5.20 1.43
N ILE A 36 -6.03 -4.66 2.42
CA ILE A 36 -5.22 -5.45 3.36
C ILE A 36 -6.08 -6.45 4.12
N ASP A 37 -7.21 -6.01 4.65
CA ASP A 37 -8.12 -6.88 5.41
C ASP A 37 -8.69 -7.98 4.54
N ALA A 38 -9.12 -7.65 3.32
CA ALA A 38 -9.64 -8.63 2.36
C ALA A 38 -8.55 -9.63 1.95
N TYR A 39 -7.33 -9.15 1.74
CA TYR A 39 -6.20 -10.01 1.39
C TYR A 39 -5.88 -11.00 2.52
N LYS A 40 -5.76 -10.52 3.75
CA LYS A 40 -5.55 -11.40 4.91
C LYS A 40 -6.63 -12.47 5.01
N LYS A 41 -7.88 -12.08 4.88
CA LYS A 41 -9.00 -13.01 4.94
C LYS A 41 -8.95 -14.04 3.82
N SER A 42 -8.57 -13.63 2.62
CA SER A 42 -8.51 -14.52 1.45
C SER A 42 -7.42 -15.59 1.56
N LEU A 43 -6.38 -15.35 2.35
CA LEU A 43 -5.26 -16.27 2.51
C LEU A 43 -5.56 -17.44 3.43
N GLU A 44 -6.64 -17.38 4.22
CA GLU A 44 -6.97 -18.42 5.20
C GLU A 44 -5.76 -18.79 6.05
N LEU A 45 -5.14 -17.78 6.66
CA LEU A 45 -3.91 -17.95 7.44
C LEU A 45 -4.10 -18.93 8.59
N PRO A 46 -3.06 -19.70 8.96
CA PRO A 46 -3.14 -20.68 10.08
C PRO A 46 -3.35 -20.03 11.44
N GLY A 47 -3.16 -18.72 11.55
CA GLY A 47 -3.37 -17.94 12.76
C GLY A 47 -3.20 -16.47 12.43
N GLU A 48 -3.39 -15.59 13.42
CA GLU A 48 -3.17 -14.17 13.23
C GLU A 48 -1.68 -13.83 13.15
N THR A 49 -0.87 -14.59 13.90
CA THR A 49 0.57 -14.35 14.03
C THR A 49 1.33 -15.67 14.03
N TRP A 50 2.64 -15.59 13.84
CA TRP A 50 3.55 -16.70 13.98
C TRP A 50 4.67 -16.30 14.95
N THR A 51 5.32 -17.30 15.54
CA THR A 51 6.37 -17.07 16.55
C THR A 51 7.70 -17.61 16.02
N ASP A 52 8.76 -16.80 16.12
CA ASP A 52 10.10 -17.20 15.71
C ASP A 52 10.82 -18.05 16.77
N GLU A 53 12.05 -18.46 16.47
CA GLU A 53 12.87 -19.26 17.38
C GLU A 53 13.14 -18.58 18.72
N ARG A 54 13.13 -17.26 18.75
CA ARG A 54 13.42 -16.46 19.94
C ARG A 54 12.18 -16.17 20.77
N GLY A 55 11.02 -16.66 20.32
CA GLY A 55 9.75 -16.41 20.97
C GLY A 55 9.10 -15.09 20.62
N ASN A 56 9.63 -14.36 19.64
CA ASN A 56 9.03 -13.12 19.17
C ASN A 56 7.86 -13.41 18.23
N THR A 57 6.79 -12.64 18.39
CA THR A 57 5.57 -12.78 17.60
C THR A 57 5.61 -11.84 16.40
N HIS A 58 5.23 -12.36 15.23
CA HIS A 58 5.22 -11.63 13.98
C HIS A 58 3.90 -11.81 13.25
N ASP A 59 3.53 -10.82 12.45
CA ASP A 59 2.38 -10.92 11.56
C ASP A 59 2.76 -11.65 10.27
N TYR A 60 1.82 -12.43 9.73
CA TYR A 60 2.00 -13.03 8.40
C TYR A 60 1.94 -11.98 7.29
N VAL A 61 1.10 -10.97 7.47
CA VAL A 61 0.92 -9.88 6.50
C VAL A 61 1.10 -8.56 7.21
N SER A 62 1.95 -7.72 6.70
CA SER A 62 2.16 -6.37 7.24
C SER A 62 2.34 -5.38 6.10
N CYS A 63 2.24 -4.11 6.40
CA CYS A 63 2.42 -3.05 5.42
C CYS A 63 3.55 -2.10 5.82
N GLY A 64 4.00 -1.33 4.86
CA GLY A 64 5.06 -0.36 5.07
C GLY A 64 5.47 0.30 3.76
N THR A 65 6.68 0.81 3.71
CA THR A 65 7.26 1.47 2.54
C THR A 65 8.55 0.79 2.12
N GLY A 66 8.89 0.93 0.84
CA GLY A 66 10.09 0.31 0.29
C GLY A 66 9.88 -1.16 -0.09
N SER A 67 10.95 -1.86 -0.41
CA SER A 67 10.92 -3.28 -0.76
C SER A 67 12.23 -3.96 -0.39
N GLY A 68 12.18 -5.29 -0.23
CA GLY A 68 13.37 -6.08 0.11
C GLY A 68 14.06 -5.59 1.36
N THR A 69 15.36 -5.32 1.28
CA THR A 69 16.15 -4.81 2.41
C THR A 69 15.81 -3.37 2.77
N GLY A 70 15.19 -2.65 1.85
CA GLY A 70 14.74 -1.26 2.07
C GLY A 70 13.33 -1.15 2.63
N PHE A 71 12.68 -2.27 2.92
CA PHE A 71 11.32 -2.25 3.47
C PHE A 71 11.33 -1.79 4.92
N THR A 72 10.47 -0.82 5.22
CA THR A 72 10.24 -0.34 6.59
C THR A 72 8.78 -0.57 6.95
N ARG A 73 8.55 -1.44 7.93
CA ARG A 73 7.20 -1.74 8.41
C ARG A 73 6.66 -0.55 9.18
N MET A 74 5.44 -0.16 8.86
CA MET A 74 4.75 0.92 9.56
C MET A 74 3.24 0.80 9.38
N PRO A 75 2.42 1.35 10.29
CA PRO A 75 0.98 1.41 10.08
C PRO A 75 0.63 2.33 8.91
N LEU A 76 -0.53 2.09 8.27
CA LEU A 76 -0.96 2.88 7.12
C LEU A 76 -1.01 4.39 7.40
N SER A 77 -1.37 4.77 8.61
CA SER A 77 -1.41 6.18 9.01
C SER A 77 -0.04 6.86 8.91
N GLU A 78 1.04 6.13 9.16
CA GLU A 78 2.40 6.64 9.04
C GLU A 78 2.89 6.61 7.59
N VAL A 79 2.40 5.70 6.78
CA VAL A 79 2.71 5.65 5.35
C VAL A 79 2.35 6.98 4.68
N THR A 80 1.19 7.54 5.00
CA THR A 80 0.77 8.83 4.43
C THR A 80 1.67 9.99 4.85
N SER A 81 2.18 9.98 6.08
CA SER A 81 3.06 11.05 6.54
C SER A 81 4.45 10.97 5.92
N ALA A 82 4.85 9.80 5.42
CA ALA A 82 6.14 9.60 4.76
C ALA A 82 6.13 10.02 3.28
N LEU A 83 4.97 10.29 2.68
CA LEU A 83 4.87 10.68 1.29
C LEU A 83 5.11 12.17 1.11
N PRO A 84 5.94 12.58 0.15
CA PRO A 84 6.15 13.99 -0.14
C PRO A 84 4.87 14.60 -0.69
N VAL A 85 4.51 15.77 -0.18
CA VAL A 85 3.38 16.55 -0.72
C VAL A 85 3.90 17.30 -1.93
N ILE A 86 3.52 16.87 -3.13
CA ILE A 86 3.85 17.58 -4.36
C ILE A 86 2.89 18.75 -4.50
N ALA A 87 3.40 19.95 -4.29
CA ALA A 87 2.60 21.15 -4.39
C ALA A 87 2.16 21.42 -5.84
N GLY A 88 0.87 21.55 -6.03
CA GLY A 88 0.37 22.52 -7.00
C GLY A 88 0.06 22.07 -8.40
N LYS A 89 0.05 20.81 -8.82
CA LYS A 89 -0.17 20.54 -10.24
C LYS A 89 -1.29 19.59 -10.63
N SER A 90 -1.87 18.85 -9.73
CA SER A 90 -3.01 18.02 -10.11
C SER A 90 -3.91 17.82 -8.93
N HIS A 91 -5.17 17.57 -9.24
CA HIS A 91 -6.13 17.11 -8.24
C HIS A 91 -5.92 15.63 -7.92
N GLU A 92 -4.83 15.05 -8.39
CA GLU A 92 -4.48 13.66 -8.18
C GLU A 92 -4.01 13.44 -6.76
N ARG A 93 -4.66 12.51 -6.07
CA ARG A 93 -4.22 12.00 -4.77
C ARG A 93 -3.66 10.61 -4.99
N LYS A 94 -2.50 10.34 -4.40
CA LYS A 94 -1.79 9.09 -4.61
C LYS A 94 -1.28 8.54 -3.30
N LEU A 95 -1.55 7.27 -3.04
CA LEU A 95 -1.02 6.53 -1.91
C LEU A 95 -0.24 5.33 -2.44
N THR A 96 1.04 5.25 -2.08
CA THR A 96 1.87 4.09 -2.38
C THR A 96 2.28 3.41 -1.09
N PHE A 97 2.20 2.08 -1.07
CA PHE A 97 2.61 1.29 0.08
C PHE A 97 3.01 -0.11 -0.39
N THR A 98 3.65 -0.85 0.49
CA THR A 98 4.09 -2.21 0.20
C THR A 98 3.45 -3.16 1.20
N ILE A 99 2.99 -4.31 0.72
CA ILE A 99 2.51 -5.40 1.58
C ILE A 99 3.61 -6.45 1.66
N GLU A 100 4.04 -6.77 2.88
CA GLU A 100 4.91 -7.90 3.15
C GLU A 100 4.05 -9.12 3.42
N THR A 101 4.29 -10.22 2.72
CA THR A 101 3.66 -11.51 2.97
C THR A 101 4.74 -12.51 3.35
N VAL A 102 4.66 -13.04 4.57
CA VAL A 102 5.58 -14.09 5.01
C VAL A 102 5.11 -15.41 4.43
N VAL A 103 5.95 -16.03 3.60
CA VAL A 103 5.61 -17.25 2.88
C VAL A 103 6.29 -18.49 3.46
N ASP A 104 7.31 -18.30 4.27
CA ASP A 104 8.02 -19.39 4.94
C ASP A 104 8.40 -18.94 6.35
N THR A 105 7.96 -19.70 7.35
CA THR A 105 8.26 -19.44 8.76
C THR A 105 9.24 -20.45 9.34
N THR A 106 9.83 -21.30 8.50
CA THR A 106 10.79 -22.32 8.94
C THR A 106 12.01 -21.66 9.61
N PRO A 107 12.42 -22.11 10.81
CA PRO A 107 13.58 -21.55 11.48
C PRO A 107 14.82 -21.54 10.59
N GLY A 108 15.46 -20.37 10.47
CA GLY A 108 16.64 -20.18 9.62
C GLY A 108 16.33 -20.01 8.14
N GLU A 109 15.06 -20.17 7.74
CA GLU A 109 14.64 -20.10 6.34
C GLU A 109 13.44 -19.16 6.15
N VAL A 110 13.24 -18.24 7.09
CA VAL A 110 12.11 -17.27 7.01
C VAL A 110 12.24 -16.45 5.72
N ALA A 111 11.16 -16.41 4.96
CA ALA A 111 11.13 -15.70 3.70
C ALA A 111 9.85 -14.91 3.55
N SER A 112 9.97 -13.74 2.92
CA SER A 112 8.86 -12.83 2.65
C SER A 112 8.86 -12.39 1.21
N VAL A 113 7.66 -12.07 0.72
CA VAL A 113 7.47 -11.43 -0.57
C VAL A 113 6.91 -10.04 -0.34
N PHE A 114 7.45 -9.06 -1.06
CA PHE A 114 7.04 -7.65 -0.97
C PHE A 114 6.28 -7.26 -2.21
N THR A 115 5.04 -6.83 -2.04
CA THR A 115 4.16 -6.45 -3.15
C THR A 115 3.89 -4.94 -3.08
N PRO A 116 4.37 -4.16 -4.03
CA PRO A 116 4.09 -2.72 -4.07
C PRO A 116 2.69 -2.47 -4.63
N LEU A 117 1.96 -1.57 -3.98
CA LEU A 117 0.64 -1.12 -4.41
C LEU A 117 0.61 0.39 -4.52
N CYS A 118 -0.24 0.85 -5.42
CA CYS A 118 -0.51 2.28 -5.60
C CYS A 118 -2.00 2.48 -5.79
N ILE A 119 -2.58 3.36 -4.98
CA ILE A 119 -3.98 3.76 -5.11
C ILE A 119 -4.00 5.21 -5.54
N LYS A 120 -4.73 5.52 -6.59
CA LYS A 120 -4.84 6.88 -7.13
C LYS A 120 -6.30 7.32 -7.20
N ASP A 121 -6.48 8.61 -6.96
CA ASP A 121 -7.73 9.30 -7.22
C ASP A 121 -7.46 10.39 -8.26
N GLU A 122 -7.82 10.13 -9.49
CA GLU A 122 -7.58 11.02 -10.64
C GLU A 122 -8.85 11.81 -11.01
N ASN A 123 -9.65 12.20 -10.03
CA ASN A 123 -10.95 12.83 -10.22
C ASN A 123 -11.98 11.93 -10.92
N LEU A 124 -11.74 10.64 -10.92
CA LEU A 124 -12.70 9.66 -11.41
C LEU A 124 -13.64 9.26 -10.28
N PRO A 125 -14.85 8.78 -10.57
CA PRO A 125 -15.76 8.33 -9.53
C PRO A 125 -15.27 7.08 -8.80
N VAL A 126 -14.28 6.39 -9.36
CA VAL A 126 -13.73 5.16 -8.81
C VAL A 126 -12.22 5.32 -8.64
N LEU A 127 -11.70 4.86 -7.50
CA LEU A 127 -10.26 4.84 -7.27
C LEU A 127 -9.59 3.80 -8.19
N THR A 128 -8.39 4.10 -8.64
CA THR A 128 -7.60 3.17 -9.45
C THR A 128 -6.53 2.53 -8.59
N VAL A 129 -6.32 1.23 -8.78
CA VAL A 129 -5.35 0.45 -8.00
C VAL A 129 -4.35 -0.20 -8.94
N THR A 130 -3.07 -0.11 -8.59
CA THR A 130 -1.98 -0.76 -9.31
C THR A 130 -1.30 -1.73 -8.35
N VAL A 131 -1.12 -2.97 -8.77
CA VAL A 131 -0.46 -4.02 -7.98
C VAL A 131 0.78 -4.47 -8.75
N ALA A 132 1.96 -4.30 -8.15
CA ALA A 132 3.24 -4.66 -8.76
C ALA A 132 3.38 -4.12 -10.19
N GLY A 133 2.97 -2.87 -10.39
CA GLY A 133 3.05 -2.19 -11.67
C GLY A 133 1.91 -2.48 -12.65
N LYS A 134 0.98 -3.35 -12.30
CA LYS A 134 -0.16 -3.69 -13.16
C LYS A 134 -1.44 -3.01 -12.66
N HIS A 135 -2.12 -2.35 -13.59
CA HIS A 135 -3.42 -1.75 -13.30
C HIS A 135 -4.46 -2.84 -13.04
N VAL A 136 -5.17 -2.73 -11.93
CA VAL A 136 -6.19 -3.69 -11.52
C VAL A 136 -7.52 -2.96 -11.34
N PRO A 137 -8.58 -3.34 -12.06
CA PRO A 137 -9.88 -2.70 -11.87
C PRO A 137 -10.51 -3.14 -10.55
N LEU A 138 -11.16 -2.19 -9.88
CA LEU A 138 -12.02 -2.50 -8.75
C LEU A 138 -13.36 -2.97 -9.28
N GLN A 139 -13.84 -4.08 -8.75
CA GLN A 139 -15.14 -4.61 -9.14
C GLN A 139 -16.27 -3.92 -8.38
N GLU A 140 -17.40 -3.71 -9.04
CA GLU A 140 -18.63 -3.30 -8.38
C GLU A 140 -19.24 -4.53 -7.73
N GLY A 141 -19.87 -4.35 -6.57
CA GLY A 141 -20.57 -5.43 -5.88
C GLY A 141 -20.09 -5.64 -4.44
N GLU A 142 -20.38 -6.83 -3.91
CA GLU A 142 -20.14 -7.14 -2.50
C GLU A 142 -18.67 -7.21 -2.11
N ASN A 143 -17.80 -7.57 -3.06
CA ASN A 143 -16.36 -7.67 -2.79
C ASN A 143 -15.56 -6.92 -3.86
N PRO A 144 -15.48 -5.58 -3.75
CA PRO A 144 -14.76 -4.77 -4.74
C PRO A 144 -13.25 -5.03 -4.75
N CYS A 145 -12.71 -5.59 -3.69
CA CYS A 145 -11.27 -5.86 -3.57
C CYS A 145 -10.85 -7.24 -4.07
N ARG A 146 -11.78 -8.06 -4.56
CA ARG A 146 -11.48 -9.44 -4.98
C ARG A 146 -10.40 -9.52 -6.04
N THR A 147 -10.52 -8.73 -7.10
CA THR A 147 -9.55 -8.71 -8.20
C THR A 147 -8.18 -8.24 -7.72
N VAL A 148 -8.16 -7.26 -6.82
CA VAL A 148 -6.91 -6.77 -6.23
C VAL A 148 -6.25 -7.88 -5.40
N CYS A 149 -7.01 -8.58 -4.57
CA CYS A 149 -6.49 -9.69 -3.77
C CYS A 149 -5.93 -10.82 -4.65
N GLU A 150 -6.63 -11.18 -5.71
CA GLU A 150 -6.17 -12.17 -6.67
C GLU A 150 -4.86 -11.74 -7.34
N SER A 151 -4.73 -10.46 -7.67
CA SER A 151 -3.50 -9.92 -8.26
C SER A 151 -2.33 -9.96 -7.29
N ILE A 152 -2.56 -9.67 -6.00
CA ILE A 152 -1.53 -9.78 -4.97
C ILE A 152 -1.10 -11.24 -4.82
N GLN A 153 -2.05 -12.16 -4.71
CA GLN A 153 -1.78 -13.60 -4.59
C GLN A 153 -0.98 -14.10 -5.77
N TYR A 154 -1.35 -13.71 -6.98
CA TYR A 154 -0.64 -14.09 -8.20
C TYR A 154 0.80 -13.58 -8.19
N HIS A 155 1.01 -12.33 -7.79
CA HIS A 155 2.34 -11.75 -7.65
C HIS A 155 3.17 -12.52 -6.62
N VAL A 156 2.59 -12.83 -5.46
CA VAL A 156 3.27 -13.59 -4.42
C VAL A 156 3.68 -14.97 -4.92
N MET A 157 2.78 -15.67 -5.61
CA MET A 157 3.08 -17.01 -6.15
C MET A 157 4.23 -16.96 -7.15
N ARG A 158 4.26 -15.94 -8.00
CA ARG A 158 5.37 -15.79 -8.98
C ARG A 158 6.68 -15.48 -8.29
N GLU A 159 6.66 -14.66 -7.25
CA GLU A 159 7.87 -14.30 -6.53
C GLU A 159 8.42 -15.46 -5.69
N ILE A 160 7.54 -16.35 -5.19
CA ILE A 160 7.97 -17.56 -4.48
C ILE A 160 8.87 -18.42 -5.36
N GLU A 161 8.60 -18.52 -6.64
CA GLU A 161 9.39 -19.30 -7.59
C GLU A 161 10.83 -18.79 -7.69
N LYS A 162 11.08 -17.55 -7.34
CA LYS A 162 12.39 -16.91 -7.38
C LYS A 162 13.13 -16.98 -6.04
N LEU A 163 12.47 -17.45 -4.98
CA LEU A 163 13.09 -17.54 -3.65
C LEU A 163 14.06 -18.71 -3.58
N THR A 164 15.19 -18.46 -2.91
CA THR A 164 16.11 -19.53 -2.52
C THR A 164 15.93 -19.82 -1.04
N PRO A 165 16.27 -21.02 -0.55
CA PRO A 165 16.18 -21.33 0.86
C PRO A 165 16.91 -20.30 1.72
N GLY A 166 16.18 -19.65 2.67
CA GLY A 166 16.73 -18.60 3.52
C GLY A 166 17.06 -17.30 2.84
N GLY A 167 16.67 -17.12 1.55
CA GLY A 167 16.98 -15.95 0.75
C GLY A 167 15.77 -15.14 0.35
N GLN A 168 16.03 -14.00 -0.26
CA GLN A 168 15.02 -13.12 -0.85
C GLN A 168 15.11 -13.16 -2.38
N ALA A 169 13.99 -12.86 -3.05
CA ALA A 169 13.88 -13.01 -4.50
C ALA A 169 14.94 -12.24 -5.27
N GLU A 170 15.20 -11.00 -4.92
CA GLU A 170 16.12 -10.16 -5.67
C GLU A 170 17.59 -10.48 -5.44
N SER A 171 17.93 -11.22 -4.43
CA SER A 171 19.33 -11.51 -4.13
C SER A 171 20.04 -12.26 -5.24
N VAL A 172 19.27 -12.92 -6.10
CA VAL A 172 19.79 -13.76 -7.17
C VAL A 172 20.18 -12.96 -8.40
N HIS A 173 19.71 -11.75 -8.54
CA HIS A 173 19.86 -10.97 -9.78
C HIS A 173 21.00 -9.99 -9.79
N LEU A 174 21.73 -9.91 -8.69
CA LEU A 174 22.78 -8.90 -8.53
C LEU A 174 24.01 -9.14 -9.38
N TRP A 175 24.13 -10.31 -9.97
CA TRP A 175 25.29 -10.69 -10.78
C TRP A 175 24.99 -10.89 -12.24
N ASP A 176 23.83 -10.61 -12.66
CA ASP A 176 23.46 -10.74 -14.09
C ASP A 176 23.89 -9.53 -14.90
#